data_04df59cde590c65eb040dc6cbc5ce886
#
_entry.id   04df59cde590c65eb040dc6cbc5ce886
#
_cell.length_a   1.000
_cell.length_b   1.000
_cell.length_c   1.000
_cell.angle_alpha   90.00
_cell.angle_beta   90.00
_cell.angle_gamma   90.00
#
_symmetry.space_group_name_H-M   'P 1'
#
loop_
_entity.id
_entity.type
_entity.pdbx_description
1 polymer ?
#
loop_
_entity_poly.entity_id
_entity_poly.type
_entity_poly.pdbx_seq_one_letter_code
_entity_poly.pdbx_strand_id
1 'polypeptide(L)'
;MNLKNSYEAKDIEVLEGLEPVRKRPGMYIGGTDDKAIHHLALEILDNSMDEAIAGHADLIKISLLEHNTLQIEDNGRGIPIDDHPKFPGKSALEIIVSTLHAGGKFSNGAYETSGGLHGVGVSVVNALSENLEVTVIRSKKIYSQKYSRGIVKSNLEYIEKTTKKSGTIVKFTPDPQIFGTNFSFSSDKLFKECQSKAYLLSGVKIVWTCKKELVKNEQTLTNEIFCYPNGIIDFLNGRISSDFLLNKIHFTGEVKLKEKNNSNLNGSINWVCNWSLNHTQFFRSYCNLIHTSDGGTHETGFWNAILKGVKSYGELVGNKKVAQIIKEDISSHLCGIVSLFISNPTFSGQTKDKLTNVDLYEELRTKIVSALEIYFDKNVEHAQCIIQRVFEAYLSRVAGSEASERSALQSTPVIATPEVYKSQFGERSKNWHDFLQLFFSQQQRTYTKSVSKT
;
A
#
# COMPACT_ATOMS: atom_id res chain seq x y z
N MET A 1 43.86 12.10 32.16
CA MET A 1 42.46 11.62 32.22
C MET A 1 42.49 10.08 32.16
N ASN A 2 42.35 9.42 33.30
CA ASN A 2 42.29 7.94 33.39
C ASN A 2 40.84 7.53 33.32
N LEU A 3 40.34 7.22 32.14
CA LEU A 3 39.09 6.53 31.95
C LEU A 3 39.38 5.01 32.10
N LYS A 4 39.29 4.50 33.31
CA LYS A 4 39.06 3.08 33.53
C LYS A 4 37.61 2.78 33.27
N ASN A 5 37.21 2.63 32.00
CA ASN A 5 35.97 1.95 31.65
C ASN A 5 36.24 0.45 31.66
N SER A 6 36.20 -0.17 32.85
CA SER A 6 36.08 -1.63 32.91
C SER A 6 34.65 -1.97 32.56
N TYR A 7 34.39 -2.52 31.36
CA TYR A 7 33.12 -3.12 30.98
C TYR A 7 32.99 -4.47 31.66
N GLU A 8 32.07 -4.60 32.57
CA GLU A 8 31.84 -5.78 33.39
C GLU A 8 30.43 -6.35 33.18
N ALA A 9 30.19 -7.57 33.66
CA ALA A 9 28.88 -8.24 33.54
C ALA A 9 27.75 -7.44 34.17
N LYS A 10 28.01 -6.63 35.21
CA LYS A 10 27.03 -5.71 35.84
C LYS A 10 26.57 -4.57 34.92
N ASP A 11 27.33 -4.27 33.85
CA ASP A 11 27.03 -3.21 32.90
C ASP A 11 26.11 -3.74 31.76
N ILE A 12 25.82 -5.06 31.77
CA ILE A 12 24.87 -5.68 30.84
C ILE A 12 23.48 -5.62 31.46
N GLU A 13 22.62 -4.79 30.84
CA GLU A 13 21.21 -4.66 31.20
C GLU A 13 20.35 -5.64 30.39
N VAL A 14 19.50 -6.40 31.06
CA VAL A 14 18.52 -7.29 30.44
C VAL A 14 17.13 -6.68 30.62
N LEU A 15 16.45 -6.44 29.50
CA LEU A 15 15.10 -5.88 29.50
C LEU A 15 14.08 -7.00 29.33
N GLU A 16 13.01 -6.98 30.12
CA GLU A 16 11.96 -8.00 30.11
C GLU A 16 10.59 -7.45 29.65
N GLY A 17 9.71 -8.33 29.21
CA GLY A 17 8.33 -8.00 28.84
C GLY A 17 8.23 -6.97 27.72
N LEU A 18 7.57 -5.84 27.99
CA LEU A 18 7.37 -4.74 27.04
C LEU A 18 8.34 -3.56 27.25
N GLU A 19 9.26 -3.66 28.19
CA GLU A 19 10.26 -2.62 28.45
C GLU A 19 11.18 -2.35 27.27
N PRO A 20 11.66 -3.35 26.50
CA PRO A 20 12.44 -3.13 25.27
C PRO A 20 11.74 -2.23 24.27
N VAL A 21 10.41 -2.36 24.13
CA VAL A 21 9.60 -1.53 23.22
C VAL A 21 9.63 -0.07 23.64
N ARG A 22 9.46 0.21 24.92
CA ARG A 22 9.49 1.58 25.46
C ARG A 22 10.89 2.21 25.38
N LYS A 23 11.94 1.40 25.59
CA LYS A 23 13.32 1.88 25.56
C LYS A 23 13.85 2.09 24.14
N ARG A 24 13.37 1.32 23.16
CA ARG A 24 13.80 1.36 21.75
C ARG A 24 12.59 1.32 20.77
N PRO A 25 11.67 2.28 20.84
CA PRO A 25 10.46 2.27 20.01
C PRO A 25 10.77 2.22 18.50
N GLY A 26 11.88 2.84 18.06
CA GLY A 26 12.30 2.84 16.67
C GLY A 26 12.48 1.43 16.05
N MET A 27 12.81 0.42 16.88
CA MET A 27 12.93 -0.97 16.39
C MET A 27 11.57 -1.59 16.03
N TYR A 28 10.46 -1.08 16.58
CA TYR A 28 9.13 -1.66 16.45
C TYR A 28 8.21 -0.82 15.56
N ILE A 29 8.34 0.51 15.58
CA ILE A 29 7.47 1.44 14.84
C ILE A 29 8.24 2.46 14.00
N GLY A 30 9.55 2.26 13.81
CA GLY A 30 10.38 3.08 12.93
C GLY A 30 10.87 4.41 13.53
N GLY A 31 10.38 4.83 14.68
CA GLY A 31 10.78 6.10 15.33
C GLY A 31 9.86 6.52 16.45
N THR A 32 9.83 7.84 16.74
CA THR A 32 8.92 8.48 17.71
C THR A 32 8.31 9.76 17.15
N ASP A 33 8.36 9.92 15.83
CA ASP A 33 7.86 11.05 15.07
C ASP A 33 6.37 10.91 14.69
N ASP A 34 5.90 11.82 13.84
CA ASP A 34 4.54 11.83 13.32
C ASP A 34 4.19 10.55 12.52
N LYS A 35 5.15 9.91 11.84
CA LYS A 35 4.89 8.63 11.17
C LYS A 35 4.69 7.51 12.19
N ALA A 36 5.53 7.47 13.21
CA ALA A 36 5.51 6.44 14.23
C ALA A 36 4.20 6.44 15.04
N ILE A 37 3.65 7.63 15.40
CA ILE A 37 2.35 7.69 16.10
C ILE A 37 1.21 7.16 15.22
N HIS A 38 1.20 7.45 13.91
CA HIS A 38 0.22 6.91 12.98
C HIS A 38 0.39 5.40 12.77
N HIS A 39 1.63 4.88 12.88
CA HIS A 39 1.88 3.44 12.80
C HIS A 39 1.14 2.67 13.91
N LEU A 40 1.02 3.24 15.13
CA LEU A 40 0.19 2.63 16.18
C LEU A 40 -1.28 2.47 15.76
N ALA A 41 -1.84 3.47 15.07
CA ALA A 41 -3.20 3.41 14.56
C ALA A 41 -3.35 2.30 13.52
N LEU A 42 -2.37 2.19 12.61
CA LEU A 42 -2.37 1.18 11.56
C LEU A 42 -2.28 -0.25 12.13
N GLU A 43 -1.47 -0.50 13.17
CA GLU A 43 -1.38 -1.83 13.79
C GLU A 43 -2.73 -2.30 14.35
N ILE A 44 -3.55 -1.42 14.93
CA ILE A 44 -4.89 -1.79 15.40
C ILE A 44 -5.89 -1.91 14.23
N LEU A 45 -5.83 -0.99 13.26
CA LEU A 45 -6.68 -1.06 12.07
C LEU A 45 -6.41 -2.33 11.28
N ASP A 46 -5.15 -2.70 11.08
CA ASP A 46 -4.75 -3.91 10.36
C ASP A 46 -5.23 -5.18 11.07
N ASN A 47 -5.29 -5.21 12.40
CA ASN A 47 -5.88 -6.33 13.12
C ASN A 47 -7.38 -6.49 12.82
N SER A 48 -8.13 -5.39 12.76
CA SER A 48 -9.54 -5.39 12.36
C SER A 48 -9.72 -5.78 10.88
N MET A 49 -8.83 -5.30 10.00
CA MET A 49 -8.82 -5.69 8.58
C MET A 49 -8.46 -7.17 8.39
N ASP A 50 -7.60 -7.76 9.22
CA ASP A 50 -7.29 -9.18 9.16
C ASP A 50 -8.52 -10.06 9.49
N GLU A 51 -9.38 -9.63 10.43
CA GLU A 51 -10.69 -10.27 10.67
C GLU A 51 -11.60 -10.17 9.42
N ALA A 52 -11.51 -9.05 8.68
CA ALA A 52 -12.27 -8.87 7.46
C ALA A 52 -11.72 -9.71 6.29
N ILE A 53 -10.40 -9.80 6.11
CA ILE A 53 -9.76 -10.70 5.12
C ILE A 53 -10.13 -12.15 5.40
N ALA A 54 -10.18 -12.55 6.66
CA ALA A 54 -10.58 -13.88 7.07
C ALA A 54 -12.11 -14.14 6.94
N GLY A 55 -12.90 -13.15 6.48
CA GLY A 55 -14.34 -13.25 6.28
C GLY A 55 -15.19 -13.20 7.55
N HIS A 56 -14.60 -12.76 8.66
CA HIS A 56 -15.28 -12.70 9.96
C HIS A 56 -15.81 -11.32 10.33
N ALA A 57 -15.29 -10.25 9.69
CA ALA A 57 -15.77 -8.89 9.85
C ALA A 57 -16.17 -8.27 8.50
N ASP A 58 -17.22 -7.44 8.53
CA ASP A 58 -17.67 -6.64 7.38
C ASP A 58 -17.90 -5.17 7.74
N LEU A 59 -17.75 -4.84 9.03
CA LEU A 59 -17.92 -3.49 9.55
C LEU A 59 -16.77 -3.15 10.50
N ILE A 60 -16.06 -2.07 10.18
CA ILE A 60 -15.01 -1.49 11.03
C ILE A 60 -15.36 -0.03 11.30
N LYS A 61 -15.23 0.42 12.54
CA LYS A 61 -15.46 1.81 12.93
C LYS A 61 -14.20 2.41 13.52
N ILE A 62 -13.81 3.57 13.03
CA ILE A 62 -12.66 4.32 13.51
C ILE A 62 -13.15 5.67 14.01
N SER A 63 -12.81 6.00 15.26
CA SER A 63 -13.22 7.23 15.91
C SER A 63 -12.01 7.97 16.49
N LEU A 64 -11.70 9.14 15.94
CA LEU A 64 -10.71 10.03 16.52
C LEU A 64 -11.40 10.94 17.55
N LEU A 65 -11.05 10.73 18.80
CA LEU A 65 -11.64 11.36 19.98
C LEU A 65 -10.73 12.49 20.48
N GLU A 66 -11.22 13.25 21.46
CA GLU A 66 -10.45 14.26 22.19
C GLU A 66 -9.21 13.65 22.86
N HIS A 67 -8.30 14.52 23.30
CA HIS A 67 -7.07 14.14 24.02
C HIS A 67 -6.20 13.11 23.28
N ASN A 68 -6.11 13.25 21.95
CA ASN A 68 -5.30 12.37 21.10
C ASN A 68 -5.63 10.87 21.26
N THR A 69 -6.90 10.56 21.49
CA THR A 69 -7.40 9.21 21.72
C THR A 69 -8.02 8.65 20.45
N LEU A 70 -7.62 7.44 20.06
CA LEU A 70 -8.18 6.70 18.93
C LEU A 70 -8.95 5.48 19.43
N GLN A 71 -10.12 5.25 18.85
CA GLN A 71 -10.91 4.03 19.05
C GLN A 71 -11.15 3.34 17.73
N ILE A 72 -10.88 2.03 17.68
CA ILE A 72 -11.14 1.18 16.51
C ILE A 72 -12.01 0.00 16.99
N GLU A 73 -13.13 -0.22 16.31
CA GLU A 73 -14.10 -1.29 16.58
C GLU A 73 -14.28 -2.13 15.33
N ASP A 74 -14.28 -3.46 15.46
CA ASP A 74 -14.70 -4.40 14.43
C ASP A 74 -15.85 -5.29 14.94
N ASN A 75 -16.56 -5.90 14.00
CA ASN A 75 -17.60 -6.90 14.27
C ASN A 75 -17.12 -8.34 14.00
N GLY A 76 -15.80 -8.57 14.11
CA GLY A 76 -15.16 -9.87 13.93
C GLY A 76 -15.48 -10.87 15.04
N ARG A 77 -14.65 -11.90 15.18
CA ARG A 77 -14.84 -12.99 16.16
C ARG A 77 -14.69 -12.54 17.61
N GLY A 78 -14.00 -11.41 17.85
CA GLY A 78 -13.55 -10.96 19.17
C GLY A 78 -12.35 -11.79 19.67
N ILE A 79 -11.39 -11.12 20.32
CA ILE A 79 -10.21 -11.77 20.90
C ILE A 79 -10.64 -12.84 21.91
N PRO A 80 -10.02 -14.04 21.96
CA PRO A 80 -10.32 -15.05 22.97
C PRO A 80 -10.08 -14.51 24.39
N ILE A 81 -10.99 -14.85 25.31
CA ILE A 81 -10.98 -14.41 26.70
C ILE A 81 -10.74 -15.56 27.69
N ASP A 82 -10.70 -16.76 27.20
CA ASP A 82 -10.45 -17.97 28.00
C ASP A 82 -9.00 -17.97 28.51
N ASP A 83 -8.74 -18.69 29.59
CA ASP A 83 -7.39 -18.86 30.14
C ASP A 83 -6.45 -19.46 29.09
N HIS A 84 -5.27 -18.86 28.97
CA HIS A 84 -4.28 -19.34 28.02
C HIS A 84 -3.62 -20.64 28.51
N PRO A 85 -3.57 -21.72 27.71
CA PRO A 85 -3.10 -23.04 28.19
C PRO A 85 -1.68 -23.05 28.79
N LYS A 86 -0.79 -22.18 28.30
CA LYS A 86 0.59 -22.06 28.82
C LYS A 86 0.74 -21.08 29.99
N PHE A 87 -0.30 -20.30 30.31
CA PHE A 87 -0.25 -19.26 31.34
C PHE A 87 -1.53 -19.34 32.20
N PRO A 88 -1.65 -20.32 33.11
CA PRO A 88 -2.82 -20.49 33.96
C PRO A 88 -3.13 -19.21 34.74
N GLY A 89 -4.40 -18.81 34.79
CA GLY A 89 -4.86 -17.59 35.47
C GLY A 89 -4.67 -16.29 34.68
N LYS A 90 -4.20 -16.39 33.40
CA LYS A 90 -4.15 -15.25 32.48
C LYS A 90 -4.99 -15.54 31.25
N SER A 91 -5.87 -14.61 30.89
CA SER A 91 -6.69 -14.74 29.67
C SER A 91 -5.82 -14.65 28.43
N ALA A 92 -6.27 -15.26 27.33
CA ALA A 92 -5.62 -15.12 26.01
C ALA A 92 -5.55 -13.64 25.60
N LEU A 93 -6.56 -12.83 25.93
CA LEU A 93 -6.55 -11.38 25.72
C LEU A 93 -5.36 -10.74 26.43
N GLU A 94 -5.16 -11.01 27.73
CA GLU A 94 -4.04 -10.43 28.48
C GLU A 94 -2.70 -10.81 27.86
N ILE A 95 -2.53 -12.06 27.47
CA ILE A 95 -1.28 -12.54 26.85
C ILE A 95 -1.02 -11.83 25.52
N ILE A 96 -2.02 -11.73 24.65
CA ILE A 96 -1.87 -11.05 23.34
C ILE A 96 -1.51 -9.57 23.50
N VAL A 97 -2.10 -8.90 24.49
CA VAL A 97 -1.90 -7.45 24.71
C VAL A 97 -0.62 -7.13 25.48
N SER A 98 -0.14 -8.04 26.34
CA SER A 98 1.00 -7.79 27.23
C SER A 98 2.27 -8.57 26.93
N THR A 99 2.27 -9.41 25.89
CA THR A 99 3.43 -10.25 25.55
C THR A 99 3.81 -10.10 24.08
N LEU A 100 5.10 -9.90 23.80
CA LEU A 100 5.61 -9.89 22.43
C LEU A 100 5.55 -11.32 21.85
N HIS A 101 5.37 -11.38 20.53
CA HIS A 101 5.30 -12.64 19.80
C HIS A 101 4.19 -13.59 20.30
N ALA A 102 3.06 -13.00 20.71
CA ALA A 102 1.84 -13.71 21.08
C ALA A 102 0.72 -13.39 20.07
N GLY A 103 0.05 -14.41 19.55
CA GLY A 103 -1.07 -14.21 18.63
C GLY A 103 -1.46 -15.47 17.88
N GLY A 104 -2.66 -15.45 17.30
CA GLY A 104 -3.21 -16.58 16.53
C GLY A 104 -2.74 -16.66 15.06
N LYS A 105 -1.82 -15.78 14.64
CA LYS A 105 -1.33 -15.67 13.25
C LYS A 105 -0.06 -16.50 12.98
N PHE A 106 0.50 -17.15 13.99
CA PHE A 106 1.69 -18.02 13.84
C PHE A 106 1.38 -19.43 13.34
N SER A 107 0.14 -19.86 13.40
CA SER A 107 -0.30 -21.14 12.89
C SER A 107 -1.30 -20.95 11.75
N ASN A 108 -1.16 -21.73 10.69
CA ASN A 108 -1.99 -21.68 9.47
C ASN A 108 -3.49 -22.02 9.68
N GLY A 109 -3.94 -22.13 10.93
CA GLY A 109 -5.32 -22.55 11.21
C GLY A 109 -6.34 -21.41 11.38
N ALA A 110 -5.93 -20.21 11.80
CA ALA A 110 -6.85 -19.13 12.12
C ALA A 110 -6.92 -18.03 11.05
N TYR A 111 -5.84 -17.84 10.28
CA TYR A 111 -5.72 -16.85 9.20
C TYR A 111 -4.88 -17.45 8.07
N GLU A 112 -5.41 -17.48 6.86
CA GLU A 112 -4.66 -17.90 5.66
C GLU A 112 -3.77 -16.77 5.13
N THR A 113 -4.27 -15.55 5.18
CA THR A 113 -3.55 -14.33 4.80
C THR A 113 -3.78 -13.27 5.86
N SER A 114 -2.74 -12.54 6.24
CA SER A 114 -2.86 -11.45 7.21
C SER A 114 -1.80 -10.38 6.97
N GLY A 115 -2.10 -9.13 7.36
CA GLY A 115 -1.13 -8.03 7.37
C GLY A 115 -0.19 -8.11 8.59
N GLY A 116 -0.70 -8.58 9.73
CA GLY A 116 0.06 -8.76 10.96
C GLY A 116 0.73 -10.12 11.04
N LEU A 117 2.08 -10.18 10.96
CA LEU A 117 2.84 -11.43 10.88
C LEU A 117 3.63 -11.75 12.14
N HIS A 118 4.02 -10.72 12.89
CA HIS A 118 5.02 -10.86 13.95
C HIS A 118 4.44 -11.06 15.35
N GLY A 119 3.11 -10.93 15.50
CA GLY A 119 2.42 -11.08 16.80
C GLY A 119 2.87 -10.04 17.82
N VAL A 120 3.22 -8.84 17.37
CA VAL A 120 3.71 -7.75 18.24
C VAL A 120 2.86 -6.49 18.21
N GLY A 121 2.02 -6.29 17.18
CA GLY A 121 1.34 -5.02 16.93
C GLY A 121 0.59 -4.47 18.14
N VAL A 122 -0.39 -5.21 18.66
CA VAL A 122 -1.21 -4.73 19.80
C VAL A 122 -0.39 -4.59 21.09
N SER A 123 0.60 -5.45 21.33
CA SER A 123 1.46 -5.34 22.52
C SER A 123 2.41 -4.14 22.43
N VAL A 124 2.87 -3.79 21.21
CA VAL A 124 3.62 -2.55 20.95
C VAL A 124 2.74 -1.32 21.18
N VAL A 125 1.49 -1.32 20.67
CA VAL A 125 0.54 -0.23 20.95
C VAL A 125 0.30 -0.08 22.45
N ASN A 126 0.12 -1.18 23.18
CA ASN A 126 0.00 -1.15 24.65
C ASN A 126 1.24 -0.54 25.32
N ALA A 127 2.43 -1.01 24.96
CA ALA A 127 3.69 -0.50 25.54
C ALA A 127 3.87 1.01 25.36
N LEU A 128 3.44 1.54 24.19
CA LEU A 128 3.63 2.93 23.78
C LEU A 128 2.39 3.82 24.01
N SER A 129 1.38 3.30 24.72
CA SER A 129 0.19 4.05 25.10
C SER A 129 0.20 4.41 26.58
N GLU A 130 -0.16 5.66 26.88
CA GLU A 130 -0.44 6.08 28.27
C GLU A 130 -1.64 5.31 28.83
N ASN A 131 -2.69 5.18 28.03
CA ASN A 131 -3.88 4.42 28.36
C ASN A 131 -4.27 3.55 27.17
N LEU A 132 -4.60 2.29 27.44
CA LEU A 132 -5.19 1.38 26.49
C LEU A 132 -6.31 0.59 27.17
N GLU A 133 -7.44 0.50 26.50
CA GLU A 133 -8.60 -0.30 26.92
C GLU A 133 -9.00 -1.21 25.76
N VAL A 134 -9.10 -2.50 26.05
CA VAL A 134 -9.61 -3.49 25.09
C VAL A 134 -10.93 -4.03 25.60
N THR A 135 -11.96 -3.83 24.80
CA THR A 135 -13.30 -4.38 25.04
C THR A 135 -13.58 -5.48 24.03
N VAL A 136 -13.97 -6.64 24.53
CA VAL A 136 -14.27 -7.83 23.71
C VAL A 136 -15.72 -8.22 23.87
N ILE A 137 -16.37 -8.48 22.74
CA ILE A 137 -17.74 -8.97 22.67
C ILE A 137 -17.68 -10.43 22.20
N ARG A 138 -18.05 -11.37 23.10
CA ARG A 138 -18.13 -12.80 22.80
C ARG A 138 -19.35 -13.42 23.49
N SER A 139 -20.00 -14.36 22.81
CA SER A 139 -21.17 -15.07 23.35
C SER A 139 -22.25 -14.13 23.91
N LYS A 140 -22.46 -12.97 23.25
CA LYS A 140 -23.40 -11.90 23.66
C LYS A 140 -23.09 -11.31 25.03
N LYS A 141 -21.84 -11.29 25.44
CA LYS A 141 -21.33 -10.65 26.65
C LYS A 141 -20.20 -9.70 26.32
N ILE A 142 -20.11 -8.61 27.06
CA ILE A 142 -19.06 -7.61 26.95
C ILE A 142 -18.08 -7.81 28.09
N TYR A 143 -16.79 -7.85 27.75
CA TYR A 143 -15.69 -7.90 28.70
C TYR A 143 -14.73 -6.74 28.39
N SER A 144 -14.09 -6.16 29.40
CA SER A 144 -13.10 -5.10 29.23
C SER A 144 -11.88 -5.33 30.14
N GLN A 145 -10.72 -4.92 29.65
CA GLN A 145 -9.48 -4.92 30.41
C GLN A 145 -8.69 -3.65 30.08
N LYS A 146 -8.08 -3.03 31.10
CA LYS A 146 -7.35 -1.76 30.99
C LYS A 146 -5.87 -1.95 31.24
N TYR A 147 -5.10 -1.17 30.48
CA TYR A 147 -3.64 -1.19 30.52
C TYR A 147 -3.10 0.25 30.50
N SER A 148 -1.88 0.42 30.98
CA SER A 148 -1.14 1.68 30.89
C SER A 148 0.34 1.40 30.73
N ARG A 149 0.96 1.93 29.69
CA ARG A 149 2.41 1.80 29.43
C ARG A 149 2.91 0.36 29.44
N GLY A 150 2.13 -0.55 28.87
CA GLY A 150 2.43 -1.97 28.83
C GLY A 150 2.03 -2.78 30.07
N ILE A 151 1.54 -2.12 31.12
CA ILE A 151 1.21 -2.73 32.43
C ILE A 151 -0.29 -2.93 32.51
N VAL A 152 -0.72 -4.12 32.93
CA VAL A 152 -2.12 -4.44 33.29
C VAL A 152 -2.59 -3.57 34.45
N LYS A 153 -3.74 -2.91 34.32
CA LYS A 153 -4.33 -2.01 35.31
C LYS A 153 -5.61 -2.55 35.93
N SER A 154 -6.31 -3.43 35.25
CA SER A 154 -7.48 -4.12 35.79
C SER A 154 -7.44 -5.60 35.44
N ASN A 155 -8.18 -6.42 36.17
CA ASN A 155 -8.52 -7.76 35.72
C ASN A 155 -9.45 -7.67 34.50
N LEU A 156 -9.63 -8.80 33.79
CA LEU A 156 -10.66 -8.91 32.78
C LEU A 156 -12.04 -8.89 33.44
N GLU A 157 -12.78 -7.81 33.25
CA GLU A 157 -14.07 -7.55 33.88
C GLU A 157 -15.21 -7.88 32.93
N TYR A 158 -16.22 -8.61 33.42
CA TYR A 158 -17.50 -8.72 32.74
C TYR A 158 -18.27 -7.41 32.96
N ILE A 159 -18.73 -6.78 31.88
CA ILE A 159 -19.46 -5.51 31.94
C ILE A 159 -20.97 -5.77 31.88
N GLU A 160 -21.48 -6.33 30.79
CA GLU A 160 -22.92 -6.53 30.58
C GLU A 160 -23.22 -7.53 29.46
N LYS A 161 -24.50 -7.88 29.33
CA LYS A 161 -25.03 -8.60 28.14
C LYS A 161 -25.27 -7.63 27.00
N THR A 162 -25.15 -8.11 25.77
CA THR A 162 -25.38 -7.31 24.57
C THR A 162 -26.14 -8.08 23.51
N THR A 163 -26.79 -7.35 22.61
CA THR A 163 -27.38 -7.91 21.37
C THR A 163 -26.37 -8.09 20.25
N LYS A 164 -25.19 -7.42 20.31
CA LYS A 164 -24.10 -7.60 19.36
C LYS A 164 -23.63 -9.06 19.40
N LYS A 165 -23.30 -9.62 18.23
CA LYS A 165 -22.89 -11.02 18.09
C LYS A 165 -21.49 -11.25 18.65
N SER A 166 -20.53 -10.49 18.14
CA SER A 166 -19.11 -10.55 18.52
C SER A 166 -18.40 -9.28 18.03
N GLY A 167 -17.15 -9.08 18.45
CA GLY A 167 -16.30 -7.99 17.99
C GLY A 167 -15.21 -7.62 18.98
N THR A 168 -14.31 -6.75 18.54
CA THR A 168 -13.26 -6.15 19.38
C THR A 168 -13.32 -4.63 19.29
N ILE A 169 -13.11 -3.95 20.40
CA ILE A 169 -12.95 -2.50 20.45
C ILE A 169 -11.62 -2.23 21.16
N VAL A 170 -10.73 -1.52 20.51
CA VAL A 170 -9.48 -1.05 21.09
C VAL A 170 -9.51 0.47 21.13
N LYS A 171 -9.37 1.02 22.33
CA LYS A 171 -9.30 2.47 22.59
C LYS A 171 -7.97 2.78 23.25
N PHE A 172 -7.19 3.69 22.68
CA PHE A 172 -5.86 4.01 23.22
C PHE A 172 -5.48 5.47 23.02
N THR A 173 -4.61 5.94 23.91
CA THR A 173 -4.00 7.27 23.90
C THR A 173 -2.49 7.09 23.88
N PRO A 174 -1.75 7.54 22.86
CA PRO A 174 -0.30 7.45 22.81
C PRO A 174 0.37 8.12 24.02
N ASP A 175 1.49 7.55 24.48
CA ASP A 175 2.18 8.05 25.67
C ASP A 175 3.02 9.30 25.36
N PRO A 176 2.72 10.48 25.95
CA PRO A 176 3.50 11.69 25.74
C PRO A 176 4.94 11.59 26.25
N GLN A 177 5.28 10.62 27.12
CA GLN A 177 6.67 10.36 27.51
C GLN A 177 7.51 9.79 26.36
N ILE A 178 6.88 9.14 25.37
CA ILE A 178 7.55 8.56 24.19
C ILE A 178 7.50 9.53 23.01
N PHE A 179 6.31 10.06 22.71
CA PHE A 179 6.09 10.88 21.51
C PHE A 179 6.22 12.39 21.75
N GLY A 180 6.30 12.83 23.02
CA GLY A 180 6.20 14.24 23.38
C GLY A 180 4.76 14.75 23.29
N THR A 181 4.57 16.03 23.63
CA THR A 181 3.26 16.69 23.61
C THR A 181 2.93 17.34 22.28
N ASN A 182 3.89 17.42 21.34
CA ASN A 182 3.75 18.10 20.05
C ASN A 182 3.15 17.21 18.95
N PHE A 183 3.17 15.89 19.12
CA PHE A 183 2.63 14.95 18.14
C PHE A 183 1.20 14.53 18.50
N SER A 184 0.36 14.53 17.48
CA SER A 184 -1.03 14.07 17.61
C SER A 184 -1.46 13.34 16.34
N PHE A 185 -2.48 12.52 16.43
CA PHE A 185 -3.10 11.93 15.24
C PHE A 185 -3.60 13.02 14.30
N SER A 186 -3.26 12.88 13.03
CA SER A 186 -3.80 13.70 11.96
C SER A 186 -5.10 13.08 11.43
N SER A 187 -6.20 13.80 11.56
CA SER A 187 -7.49 13.37 11.01
C SER A 187 -7.43 13.11 9.51
N ASP A 188 -6.69 13.94 8.76
CA ASP A 188 -6.52 13.79 7.30
C ASP A 188 -5.77 12.50 6.93
N LYS A 189 -4.69 12.15 7.64
CA LYS A 189 -3.96 10.91 7.41
C LYS A 189 -4.80 9.68 7.72
N LEU A 190 -5.46 9.66 8.88
CA LEU A 190 -6.33 8.55 9.26
C LEU A 190 -7.52 8.39 8.31
N PHE A 191 -8.15 9.50 7.89
CA PHE A 191 -9.24 9.50 6.91
C PHE A 191 -8.81 8.84 5.59
N LYS A 192 -7.64 9.23 5.05
CA LYS A 192 -7.08 8.66 3.83
C LYS A 192 -6.74 7.18 3.97
N GLU A 193 -6.22 6.76 5.13
CA GLU A 193 -5.96 5.35 5.41
C GLU A 193 -7.24 4.52 5.46
N CYS A 194 -8.30 5.01 6.13
CA CYS A 194 -9.62 4.37 6.13
C CYS A 194 -10.16 4.19 4.71
N GLN A 195 -10.09 5.24 3.90
CA GLN A 195 -10.52 5.21 2.51
C GLN A 195 -9.71 4.19 1.70
N SER A 196 -8.38 4.19 1.86
CA SER A 196 -7.48 3.28 1.15
C SER A 196 -7.77 1.82 1.49
N LYS A 197 -7.94 1.48 2.78
CA LYS A 197 -8.28 0.12 3.22
C LYS A 197 -9.63 -0.35 2.67
N ALA A 198 -10.63 0.53 2.62
CA ALA A 198 -11.95 0.20 2.06
C ALA A 198 -11.90 -0.08 0.54
N TYR A 199 -11.03 0.61 -0.20
CA TYR A 199 -10.79 0.31 -1.63
C TYR A 199 -10.11 -1.04 -1.84
N LEU A 200 -9.17 -1.42 -0.96
CA LEU A 200 -8.37 -2.62 -1.13
C LEU A 200 -9.12 -3.91 -0.78
N LEU A 201 -10.17 -3.83 0.04
CA LEU A 201 -10.99 -4.98 0.42
C LEU A 201 -12.47 -4.68 0.15
N SER A 202 -12.92 -5.02 -1.06
CA SER A 202 -14.30 -4.83 -1.47
C SER A 202 -15.28 -5.59 -0.56
N GLY A 203 -16.45 -4.96 -0.28
CA GLY A 203 -17.48 -5.54 0.58
C GLY A 203 -17.33 -5.20 2.07
N VAL A 204 -16.23 -4.63 2.51
CA VAL A 204 -16.05 -4.13 3.88
C VAL A 204 -16.51 -2.67 3.96
N LYS A 205 -17.27 -2.38 5.01
CA LYS A 205 -17.71 -1.04 5.36
C LYS A 205 -16.81 -0.47 6.45
N ILE A 206 -16.16 0.66 6.17
CA ILE A 206 -15.37 1.41 7.16
C ILE A 206 -16.11 2.70 7.50
N VAL A 207 -16.46 2.88 8.76
CA VAL A 207 -17.12 4.08 9.29
C VAL A 207 -16.10 4.94 9.99
N TRP A 208 -15.87 6.12 9.45
CA TRP A 208 -15.01 7.13 10.05
C TRP A 208 -15.82 8.14 10.85
N THR A 209 -15.34 8.48 12.05
CA THR A 209 -15.85 9.58 12.87
C THR A 209 -14.71 10.38 13.47
N CYS A 210 -14.85 11.69 13.50
CA CYS A 210 -13.86 12.59 14.07
C CYS A 210 -14.56 13.79 14.74
N LYS A 211 -14.05 14.24 15.87
CA LYS A 211 -14.49 15.50 16.48
C LYS A 211 -14.16 16.67 15.57
N LYS A 212 -15.10 17.60 15.41
CA LYS A 212 -14.96 18.75 14.50
C LYS A 212 -13.71 19.58 14.78
N GLU A 213 -13.36 19.73 16.04
CA GLU A 213 -12.21 20.51 16.51
C GLU A 213 -10.86 19.91 16.10
N LEU A 214 -10.84 18.63 15.75
CA LEU A 214 -9.63 17.90 15.32
C LEU A 214 -9.45 17.89 13.80
N VAL A 215 -10.42 18.35 13.04
CA VAL A 215 -10.36 18.45 11.59
C VAL A 215 -9.61 19.71 11.20
N LYS A 216 -8.44 19.57 10.57
CA LYS A 216 -7.59 20.68 10.12
C LYS A 216 -7.71 20.98 8.62
N ASN A 217 -8.27 20.03 7.84
CA ASN A 217 -8.37 20.13 6.39
C ASN A 217 -9.86 20.05 6.00
N GLU A 218 -10.35 21.02 5.23
CA GLU A 218 -11.76 21.08 4.74
C GLU A 218 -12.19 19.86 3.93
N GLN A 219 -11.24 19.14 3.33
CA GLN A 219 -11.52 17.90 2.60
C GLN A 219 -11.75 16.69 3.51
N THR A 220 -11.44 16.78 4.79
CA THR A 220 -11.62 15.70 5.76
C THR A 220 -12.98 15.87 6.45
N LEU A 221 -13.89 14.95 6.17
CA LEU A 221 -15.21 14.97 6.79
C LEU A 221 -15.17 14.49 8.23
N THR A 222 -16.05 15.00 9.07
CA THR A 222 -16.19 14.55 10.47
C THR A 222 -16.83 13.18 10.58
N ASN A 223 -17.67 12.80 9.60
CA ASN A 223 -18.30 11.50 9.50
C ASN A 223 -18.33 11.06 8.04
N GLU A 224 -17.93 9.82 7.77
CA GLU A 224 -17.93 9.24 6.44
C GLU A 224 -18.11 7.72 6.51
N ILE A 225 -18.70 7.15 5.48
CA ILE A 225 -18.82 5.70 5.30
C ILE A 225 -18.15 5.32 4.00
N PHE A 226 -17.03 4.62 4.11
CA PHE A 226 -16.31 4.08 2.98
C PHE A 226 -16.79 2.66 2.69
N CYS A 227 -17.30 2.45 1.47
CA CYS A 227 -17.70 1.13 0.98
C CYS A 227 -17.61 1.16 -0.56
N TYR A 228 -16.68 0.39 -1.12
CA TYR A 228 -16.38 0.41 -2.55
C TYR A 228 -16.57 -0.98 -3.15
N PRO A 229 -17.72 -1.23 -3.80
CA PRO A 229 -18.05 -2.56 -4.33
C PRO A 229 -17.08 -3.06 -5.41
N ASN A 230 -16.53 -2.15 -6.23
CA ASN A 230 -15.58 -2.49 -7.29
C ASN A 230 -14.11 -2.41 -6.82
N GLY A 231 -13.87 -2.17 -5.53
CA GLY A 231 -12.56 -2.23 -4.90
C GLY A 231 -11.52 -1.31 -5.53
N ILE A 232 -10.41 -1.90 -6.01
CA ILE A 232 -9.28 -1.13 -6.59
C ILE A 232 -9.66 -0.40 -7.90
N ILE A 233 -10.72 -0.82 -8.59
CA ILE A 233 -11.24 -0.10 -9.77
C ILE A 233 -11.82 1.26 -9.33
N ASP A 234 -12.63 1.26 -8.26
CA ASP A 234 -13.17 2.49 -7.68
C ASP A 234 -12.04 3.40 -7.17
N PHE A 235 -10.96 2.78 -6.65
CA PHE A 235 -9.77 3.52 -6.23
C PHE A 235 -9.11 4.26 -7.39
N LEU A 236 -8.88 3.60 -8.52
CA LEU A 236 -8.28 4.21 -9.70
C LEU A 236 -9.18 5.33 -10.25
N ASN A 237 -10.48 5.06 -10.39
CA ASN A 237 -11.46 6.03 -10.87
C ASN A 237 -11.59 7.28 -9.96
N GLY A 238 -11.42 7.10 -8.65
CA GLY A 238 -11.40 8.21 -7.70
C GLY A 238 -10.12 9.07 -7.75
N ARG A 239 -9.07 8.59 -8.41
CA ARG A 239 -7.77 9.30 -8.53
C ARG A 239 -7.57 9.99 -9.86
N ILE A 240 -8.18 9.47 -10.92
CA ILE A 240 -7.96 9.96 -12.29
C ILE A 240 -9.32 10.14 -12.94
N SER A 241 -9.58 11.35 -13.46
CA SER A 241 -10.77 11.59 -14.26
C SER A 241 -10.72 10.77 -15.54
N SER A 242 -11.88 10.23 -15.94
CA SER A 242 -12.05 9.48 -17.19
C SER A 242 -11.60 10.26 -18.43
N ASP A 243 -11.65 11.59 -18.40
CA ASP A 243 -11.26 12.47 -19.52
C ASP A 243 -9.76 12.48 -19.77
N PHE A 244 -8.96 12.07 -18.77
CA PHE A 244 -7.51 11.95 -18.88
C PHE A 244 -7.03 10.52 -19.16
N LEU A 245 -7.94 9.56 -19.28
CA LEU A 245 -7.58 8.19 -19.63
C LEU A 245 -7.51 8.00 -21.14
N LEU A 246 -6.54 7.22 -21.59
CA LEU A 246 -6.35 6.90 -22.99
C LEU A 246 -7.56 6.16 -23.57
N ASN A 247 -8.19 5.33 -22.76
CA ASN A 247 -9.41 4.60 -23.09
C ASN A 247 -10.30 4.39 -21.86
N LYS A 248 -11.56 4.01 -22.07
CA LYS A 248 -12.54 3.78 -21.00
C LYS A 248 -12.44 2.38 -20.37
N ILE A 249 -11.71 1.45 -20.98
CA ILE A 249 -11.59 0.06 -20.54
C ILE A 249 -10.26 -0.08 -19.80
N HIS A 250 -10.33 -0.39 -18.51
CA HIS A 250 -9.12 -0.67 -17.72
C HIS A 250 -8.55 -2.05 -18.06
N PHE A 251 -7.24 -2.18 -18.03
CA PHE A 251 -6.60 -3.48 -17.95
C PHE A 251 -6.68 -3.96 -16.49
N THR A 252 -7.59 -4.90 -16.25
CA THR A 252 -7.83 -5.49 -14.93
C THR A 252 -7.57 -6.98 -14.97
N GLY A 253 -7.20 -7.53 -13.83
CA GLY A 253 -7.12 -8.97 -13.67
C GLY A 253 -7.00 -9.39 -12.22
N GLU A 254 -7.37 -10.65 -12.03
CA GLU A 254 -7.19 -11.39 -10.79
C GLU A 254 -6.55 -12.74 -11.10
N VAL A 255 -5.53 -13.10 -10.34
CA VAL A 255 -4.83 -14.37 -10.50
C VAL A 255 -4.63 -15.01 -9.15
N LYS A 256 -5.11 -16.24 -9.02
CA LYS A 256 -4.81 -17.09 -7.86
C LYS A 256 -3.41 -17.69 -7.99
N LEU A 257 -2.65 -17.53 -6.92
CA LEU A 257 -1.33 -18.13 -6.75
C LEU A 257 -1.54 -19.46 -6.03
N LYS A 258 -0.93 -20.54 -6.54
CA LYS A 258 -1.03 -21.87 -5.93
C LYS A 258 0.36 -22.36 -5.60
N GLU A 259 0.47 -23.11 -4.52
CA GLU A 259 1.68 -23.86 -4.20
C GLU A 259 2.13 -24.70 -5.40
N LYS A 260 3.34 -24.45 -5.86
CA LYS A 260 4.05 -25.31 -6.83
C LYS A 260 5.34 -25.73 -6.18
N ASN A 261 5.59 -27.05 -6.13
CA ASN A 261 6.88 -27.68 -5.84
C ASN A 261 7.83 -26.85 -4.95
N ASN A 262 7.61 -26.81 -3.63
CA ASN A 262 8.38 -26.10 -2.61
C ASN A 262 8.19 -24.59 -2.46
N SER A 263 7.30 -23.92 -3.19
CA SER A 263 6.94 -22.53 -2.85
C SER A 263 5.68 -22.53 -1.98
N ASN A 264 5.80 -22.09 -0.73
CA ASN A 264 4.68 -21.87 0.20
C ASN A 264 3.85 -20.62 -0.17
N LEU A 265 3.63 -20.37 -1.46
CA LEU A 265 2.91 -19.21 -1.96
C LEU A 265 1.45 -19.60 -2.22
N ASN A 266 0.60 -19.34 -1.24
CA ASN A 266 -0.85 -19.40 -1.43
C ASN A 266 -1.43 -17.99 -1.34
N GLY A 267 -2.29 -17.61 -2.32
CA GLY A 267 -2.84 -16.27 -2.31
C GLY A 267 -3.45 -15.83 -3.63
N SER A 268 -3.55 -14.52 -3.83
CA SER A 268 -4.04 -13.92 -5.06
C SER A 268 -3.39 -12.56 -5.33
N ILE A 269 -3.33 -12.17 -6.58
CA ILE A 269 -2.98 -10.82 -7.00
C ILE A 269 -4.09 -10.24 -7.85
N ASN A 270 -4.44 -9.00 -7.55
CA ASN A 270 -5.41 -8.20 -8.29
C ASN A 270 -4.72 -6.95 -8.80
N TRP A 271 -5.05 -6.52 -10.02
CA TRP A 271 -4.55 -5.27 -10.57
C TRP A 271 -5.62 -4.54 -11.36
N VAL A 272 -5.45 -3.24 -11.41
CA VAL A 272 -6.13 -2.34 -12.33
C VAL A 272 -5.15 -1.31 -12.82
N CYS A 273 -5.07 -1.13 -14.13
CA CYS A 273 -4.31 -0.02 -14.68
C CYS A 273 -4.94 0.51 -15.96
N ASN A 274 -4.55 1.73 -16.30
CA ASN A 274 -4.89 2.41 -17.55
C ASN A 274 -3.76 3.36 -17.92
N TRP A 275 -3.76 3.87 -19.14
CA TRP A 275 -2.79 4.83 -19.61
C TRP A 275 -3.40 6.22 -19.63
N SER A 276 -2.64 7.21 -19.17
CA SER A 276 -3.06 8.61 -19.12
C SER A 276 -2.68 9.35 -20.39
N LEU A 277 -3.57 10.22 -20.86
CA LEU A 277 -3.30 11.18 -21.94
C LEU A 277 -2.29 12.26 -21.52
N ASN A 278 -2.30 12.59 -20.23
CA ASN A 278 -1.34 13.50 -19.62
C ASN A 278 -0.22 12.73 -18.94
N HIS A 279 0.91 13.39 -18.63
CA HIS A 279 2.02 12.78 -17.86
C HIS A 279 1.68 12.59 -16.37
N THR A 280 0.43 12.21 -16.07
CA THR A 280 0.02 11.91 -14.69
C THR A 280 0.47 10.49 -14.36
N GLN A 281 1.45 10.39 -13.48
CA GLN A 281 1.85 9.10 -12.91
C GLN A 281 1.09 8.86 -11.61
N PHE A 282 0.40 7.74 -11.54
CA PHE A 282 -0.17 7.24 -10.30
C PHE A 282 0.00 5.72 -10.27
N PHE A 283 0.89 5.25 -9.43
CA PHE A 283 1.06 3.82 -9.23
C PHE A 283 1.21 3.51 -7.75
N ARG A 284 0.49 2.50 -7.28
CA ARG A 284 0.58 2.03 -5.91
C ARG A 284 0.55 0.51 -5.87
N SER A 285 1.41 -0.05 -5.02
CA SER A 285 1.46 -1.48 -4.76
C SER A 285 1.18 -1.78 -3.30
N TYR A 286 0.47 -2.89 -3.07
CA TYR A 286 0.05 -3.33 -1.75
C TYR A 286 0.29 -4.82 -1.57
N CYS A 287 0.62 -5.22 -0.34
CA CYS A 287 0.67 -6.61 0.08
C CYS A 287 -0.10 -6.78 1.39
N ASN A 288 -1.11 -7.66 1.40
CA ASN A 288 -2.02 -7.89 2.53
C ASN A 288 -2.56 -6.57 3.10
N LEU A 289 -3.08 -5.69 2.24
CA LEU A 289 -3.60 -4.36 2.51
C LEU A 289 -2.56 -3.34 3.01
N ILE A 290 -1.28 -3.69 3.09
CA ILE A 290 -0.20 -2.78 3.50
C ILE A 290 0.39 -2.13 2.27
N HIS A 291 0.51 -0.79 2.28
CA HIS A 291 1.15 -0.04 1.20
C HIS A 291 2.65 -0.31 1.20
N THR A 292 3.17 -0.81 0.09
CA THR A 292 4.60 -1.03 -0.10
C THR A 292 5.21 0.18 -0.79
N SER A 293 5.57 1.20 -0.01
CA SER A 293 6.05 2.49 -0.52
C SER A 293 7.33 2.37 -1.37
N ASP A 294 8.17 1.40 -1.05
CA ASP A 294 9.43 1.09 -1.76
C ASP A 294 9.24 -0.07 -2.76
N GLY A 295 7.99 -0.42 -3.06
CA GLY A 295 7.62 -1.48 -4.00
C GLY A 295 8.00 -2.88 -3.50
N GLY A 296 8.66 -3.65 -4.38
CA GLY A 296 9.10 -5.01 -4.08
C GLY A 296 8.95 -5.95 -5.26
N THR A 297 9.07 -7.25 -4.97
CA THR A 297 9.07 -8.31 -6.00
C THR A 297 7.76 -8.38 -6.80
N HIS A 298 6.61 -8.13 -6.17
CA HIS A 298 5.29 -8.09 -6.84
C HIS A 298 5.19 -6.92 -7.81
N GLU A 299 5.62 -5.73 -7.42
CA GLU A 299 5.64 -4.56 -8.28
C GLU A 299 6.63 -4.73 -9.44
N THR A 300 7.83 -5.24 -9.15
CA THR A 300 8.84 -5.53 -10.16
C THR A 300 8.34 -6.57 -11.16
N GLY A 301 7.66 -7.62 -10.69
CA GLY A 301 7.03 -8.63 -11.52
C GLY A 301 5.96 -8.03 -12.44
N PHE A 302 5.10 -7.15 -11.90
CA PHE A 302 4.09 -6.44 -12.68
C PHE A 302 4.72 -5.58 -13.79
N TRP A 303 5.67 -4.70 -13.44
CA TRP A 303 6.31 -3.83 -14.43
C TRP A 303 7.02 -4.60 -15.56
N ASN A 304 7.72 -5.68 -15.22
CA ASN A 304 8.38 -6.52 -16.21
C ASN A 304 7.38 -7.30 -17.08
N ALA A 305 6.22 -7.65 -16.52
CA ALA A 305 5.14 -8.25 -17.31
C ALA A 305 4.56 -7.26 -18.33
N ILE A 306 4.25 -6.04 -17.88
CA ILE A 306 3.76 -4.98 -18.79
C ILE A 306 4.80 -4.70 -19.89
N LEU A 307 6.07 -4.51 -19.50
CA LEU A 307 7.15 -4.27 -20.46
C LEU A 307 7.27 -5.40 -21.50
N LYS A 308 7.22 -6.66 -21.05
CA LYS A 308 7.30 -7.82 -21.94
C LYS A 308 6.09 -7.90 -22.88
N GLY A 309 4.87 -7.74 -22.36
CA GLY A 309 3.65 -7.81 -23.17
C GLY A 309 3.57 -6.69 -24.20
N VAL A 310 3.96 -5.45 -23.83
CA VAL A 310 4.05 -4.32 -24.77
C VAL A 310 5.07 -4.59 -25.88
N LYS A 311 6.25 -5.13 -25.54
CA LYS A 311 7.27 -5.50 -26.53
C LYS A 311 6.76 -6.60 -27.46
N SER A 312 6.23 -7.69 -26.92
CA SER A 312 5.70 -8.81 -27.70
C SER A 312 4.62 -8.36 -28.69
N TYR A 313 3.67 -7.54 -28.25
CA TYR A 313 2.62 -7.00 -29.12
C TYR A 313 3.19 -6.04 -30.17
N GLY A 314 4.12 -5.17 -29.80
CA GLY A 314 4.77 -4.25 -30.74
C GLY A 314 5.56 -4.98 -31.82
N GLU A 315 6.25 -6.08 -31.48
CA GLU A 315 6.92 -6.96 -32.46
C GLU A 315 5.90 -7.64 -33.38
N LEU A 316 4.79 -8.13 -32.84
CA LEU A 316 3.71 -8.77 -33.63
C LEU A 316 3.15 -7.83 -34.68
N VAL A 317 2.98 -6.54 -34.37
CA VAL A 317 2.51 -5.52 -35.35
C VAL A 317 3.65 -4.96 -36.21
N GLY A 318 4.83 -5.58 -36.21
CA GLY A 318 5.95 -5.28 -37.11
C GLY A 318 6.86 -4.13 -36.65
N ASN A 319 6.72 -3.62 -35.43
CA ASN A 319 7.56 -2.53 -34.92
C ASN A 319 8.80 -3.07 -34.18
N LYS A 320 9.89 -3.32 -34.89
CA LYS A 320 11.16 -3.85 -34.32
C LYS A 320 11.82 -2.91 -33.31
N LYS A 321 11.49 -1.62 -33.26
CA LYS A 321 12.10 -0.65 -32.35
C LYS A 321 11.55 -0.75 -30.93
N VAL A 322 10.43 -1.45 -30.73
CA VAL A 322 9.89 -1.71 -29.38
C VAL A 322 10.86 -2.49 -28.50
N ALA A 323 11.85 -3.20 -29.07
CA ALA A 323 12.90 -3.87 -28.30
C ALA A 323 13.69 -2.89 -27.41
N GLN A 324 13.80 -1.61 -27.79
CA GLN A 324 14.55 -0.57 -27.07
C GLN A 324 13.72 0.15 -25.98
N ILE A 325 12.42 -0.13 -25.89
CA ILE A 325 11.54 0.41 -24.83
C ILE A 325 12.00 -0.12 -23.46
N ILE A 326 12.01 0.77 -22.47
CA ILE A 326 12.34 0.45 -21.08
C ILE A 326 11.14 0.73 -20.16
N LYS A 327 11.25 0.38 -18.88
CA LYS A 327 10.18 0.56 -17.90
C LYS A 327 9.72 2.02 -17.82
N GLU A 328 10.63 2.95 -17.87
CA GLU A 328 10.39 4.39 -17.75
C GLU A 328 9.49 4.92 -18.87
N ASP A 329 9.62 4.39 -20.08
CA ASP A 329 8.78 4.78 -21.24
C ASP A 329 7.30 4.36 -21.03
N ILE A 330 7.08 3.27 -20.28
CA ILE A 330 5.73 2.78 -19.94
C ILE A 330 5.20 3.51 -18.71
N SER A 331 6.02 3.63 -17.67
CA SER A 331 5.60 4.18 -16.38
C SER A 331 5.24 5.67 -16.44
N SER A 332 5.77 6.41 -17.41
CA SER A 332 5.48 7.84 -17.60
C SER A 332 4.00 8.15 -17.85
N HIS A 333 3.23 7.18 -18.33
CA HIS A 333 1.82 7.34 -18.66
C HIS A 333 0.90 6.32 -17.99
N LEU A 334 1.44 5.30 -17.32
CA LEU A 334 0.63 4.26 -16.71
C LEU A 334 0.18 4.68 -15.32
N CYS A 335 -1.12 4.59 -15.11
CA CYS A 335 -1.75 4.75 -13.81
C CYS A 335 -2.32 3.42 -13.36
N GLY A 336 -2.01 2.99 -12.13
CA GLY A 336 -2.46 1.67 -11.70
C GLY A 336 -2.28 1.37 -10.23
N ILE A 337 -2.91 0.28 -9.85
CA ILE A 337 -2.86 -0.28 -8.50
C ILE A 337 -2.65 -1.79 -8.62
N VAL A 338 -1.76 -2.30 -7.80
CA VAL A 338 -1.51 -3.74 -7.64
C VAL A 338 -1.73 -4.12 -6.18
N SER A 339 -2.59 -5.09 -5.94
CA SER A 339 -2.90 -5.60 -4.60
C SER A 339 -2.64 -7.10 -4.54
N LEU A 340 -1.70 -7.50 -3.70
CA LEU A 340 -1.28 -8.87 -3.49
C LEU A 340 -1.78 -9.36 -2.12
N PHE A 341 -2.32 -10.56 -2.08
CA PHE A 341 -2.65 -11.31 -0.86
C PHE A 341 -1.89 -12.61 -0.86
N ILE A 342 -1.04 -12.84 0.14
CA ILE A 342 -0.26 -14.08 0.29
C ILE A 342 -0.15 -14.52 1.75
N SER A 343 -0.02 -15.82 1.97
CA SER A 343 0.04 -16.41 3.31
C SER A 343 1.32 -16.06 4.08
N ASN A 344 2.47 -15.98 3.40
CA ASN A 344 3.77 -15.78 4.03
C ASN A 344 4.56 -14.64 3.36
N PRO A 345 4.14 -13.36 3.50
CA PRO A 345 4.91 -12.25 2.97
C PRO A 345 6.19 -12.03 3.78
N THR A 346 7.28 -11.74 3.07
CA THR A 346 8.56 -11.32 3.65
C THR A 346 8.86 -9.89 3.25
N PHE A 347 9.25 -9.06 4.23
CA PHE A 347 9.53 -7.65 4.01
C PHE A 347 10.97 -7.32 4.42
N SER A 348 11.51 -6.22 3.87
CA SER A 348 12.86 -5.76 4.20
C SER A 348 13.01 -5.17 5.61
N GLY A 349 11.90 -4.87 6.30
CA GLY A 349 11.90 -4.28 7.64
C GLY A 349 10.52 -4.29 8.31
N GLN A 350 10.47 -3.86 9.56
CA GLN A 350 9.23 -3.84 10.37
C GLN A 350 8.16 -2.88 9.82
N THR A 351 8.56 -1.80 9.16
CA THR A 351 7.65 -0.85 8.50
C THR A 351 6.96 -1.40 7.26
N LYS A 352 7.42 -2.57 6.77
CA LYS A 352 6.84 -3.33 5.65
C LYS A 352 6.80 -2.55 4.32
N ASP A 353 7.71 -1.60 4.13
CA ASP A 353 7.74 -0.72 2.96
C ASP A 353 8.11 -1.45 1.66
N LYS A 354 8.81 -2.59 1.73
CA LYS A 354 9.28 -3.34 0.56
C LYS A 354 9.09 -4.84 0.72
N LEU A 355 8.38 -5.47 -0.23
CA LEU A 355 8.21 -6.92 -0.31
C LEU A 355 9.43 -7.61 -0.95
N THR A 356 9.87 -8.74 -0.36
CA THR A 356 11.11 -9.44 -0.77
C THR A 356 10.94 -10.91 -1.19
N ASN A 357 9.71 -11.41 -1.32
CA ASN A 357 9.43 -12.79 -1.76
C ASN A 357 9.90 -13.05 -3.20
N VAL A 358 11.06 -13.69 -3.38
CA VAL A 358 11.70 -13.89 -4.69
C VAL A 358 10.86 -14.76 -5.61
N ASP A 359 10.23 -15.82 -5.08
CA ASP A 359 9.46 -16.80 -5.84
C ASP A 359 8.23 -16.20 -6.56
N LEU A 360 7.73 -15.04 -6.09
CA LEU A 360 6.60 -14.34 -6.70
C LEU A 360 6.89 -13.78 -8.09
N TYR A 361 8.11 -13.35 -8.32
CA TYR A 361 8.48 -12.57 -9.50
C TYR A 361 8.12 -13.26 -10.82
N GLU A 362 8.60 -14.49 -11.02
CA GLU A 362 8.40 -15.22 -12.27
C GLU A 362 6.95 -15.68 -12.47
N GLU A 363 6.28 -16.07 -11.39
CA GLU A 363 4.88 -16.49 -11.48
C GLU A 363 3.98 -15.32 -11.85
N LEU A 364 4.16 -14.17 -11.21
CA LEU A 364 3.40 -12.96 -11.54
C LEU A 364 3.68 -12.49 -12.96
N ARG A 365 4.95 -12.42 -13.34
CA ARG A 365 5.35 -12.01 -14.68
C ARG A 365 4.65 -12.84 -15.75
N THR A 366 4.68 -14.15 -15.63
CA THR A 366 4.09 -15.04 -16.62
C THR A 366 2.58 -14.87 -16.75
N LYS A 367 1.88 -14.85 -15.62
CA LYS A 367 0.41 -14.76 -15.59
C LYS A 367 -0.11 -13.39 -16.07
N ILE A 368 0.58 -12.30 -15.69
CA ILE A 368 0.18 -10.95 -16.09
C ILE A 368 0.49 -10.73 -17.59
N VAL A 369 1.59 -11.27 -18.14
CA VAL A 369 1.87 -11.23 -19.58
C VAL A 369 0.72 -11.87 -20.35
N SER A 370 0.33 -13.10 -19.99
CA SER A 370 -0.78 -13.78 -20.68
C SER A 370 -2.10 -13.02 -20.58
N ALA A 371 -2.37 -12.40 -19.43
CA ALA A 371 -3.57 -11.57 -19.26
C ALA A 371 -3.52 -10.32 -20.14
N LEU A 372 -2.34 -9.69 -20.30
CA LEU A 372 -2.15 -8.52 -21.15
C LEU A 372 -2.27 -8.85 -22.64
N GLU A 373 -1.74 -9.98 -23.05
CA GLU A 373 -1.90 -10.49 -24.44
C GLU A 373 -3.38 -10.68 -24.76
N ILE A 374 -4.14 -11.33 -23.89
CA ILE A 374 -5.60 -11.51 -24.06
C ILE A 374 -6.33 -10.15 -24.07
N TYR A 375 -5.91 -9.19 -23.24
CA TYR A 375 -6.50 -7.86 -23.24
C TYR A 375 -6.24 -7.13 -24.57
N PHE A 376 -5.03 -7.20 -25.11
CA PHE A 376 -4.67 -6.60 -26.38
C PHE A 376 -5.41 -7.24 -27.56
N ASP A 377 -5.53 -8.55 -27.57
CA ASP A 377 -6.28 -9.28 -28.62
C ASP A 377 -7.77 -8.90 -28.63
N LYS A 378 -8.36 -8.71 -27.46
CA LYS A 378 -9.77 -8.29 -27.33
C LYS A 378 -10.00 -6.80 -27.62
N ASN A 379 -8.98 -5.96 -27.48
CA ASN A 379 -9.07 -4.51 -27.54
C ASN A 379 -7.98 -3.93 -28.45
N VAL A 380 -7.96 -4.35 -29.73
CA VAL A 380 -6.90 -4.03 -30.69
C VAL A 380 -6.67 -2.52 -30.85
N GLU A 381 -7.73 -1.72 -30.92
CA GLU A 381 -7.62 -0.26 -31.01
C GLU A 381 -6.94 0.34 -29.79
N HIS A 382 -7.30 -0.15 -28.59
CA HIS A 382 -6.66 0.30 -27.34
C HIS A 382 -5.18 -0.11 -27.29
N ALA A 383 -4.87 -1.34 -27.72
CA ALA A 383 -3.49 -1.84 -27.80
C ALA A 383 -2.63 -0.95 -28.71
N GLN A 384 -3.15 -0.57 -29.87
CA GLN A 384 -2.46 0.33 -30.80
C GLN A 384 -2.22 1.70 -30.18
N CYS A 385 -3.23 2.29 -29.52
CA CYS A 385 -3.08 3.57 -28.83
C CYS A 385 -2.03 3.50 -27.71
N ILE A 386 -2.01 2.41 -26.93
CA ILE A 386 -1.02 2.19 -25.87
C ILE A 386 0.39 2.10 -26.44
N ILE A 387 0.60 1.28 -27.48
CA ILE A 387 1.90 1.12 -28.13
C ILE A 387 2.38 2.47 -28.68
N GLN A 388 1.49 3.21 -29.32
CA GLN A 388 1.82 4.53 -29.85
C GLN A 388 2.28 5.46 -28.72
N ARG A 389 1.54 5.52 -27.61
CA ARG A 389 1.87 6.39 -26.49
C ARG A 389 3.22 6.03 -25.83
N VAL A 390 3.45 4.75 -25.61
CA VAL A 390 4.73 4.24 -25.09
C VAL A 390 5.89 4.57 -26.05
N PHE A 391 5.65 4.47 -27.36
CA PHE A 391 6.65 4.79 -28.36
C PHE A 391 6.96 6.29 -28.44
N GLU A 392 5.97 7.16 -28.24
CA GLU A 392 6.16 8.61 -28.12
C GLU A 392 7.04 8.94 -26.89
N ALA A 393 6.81 8.29 -25.74
CA ALA A 393 7.65 8.44 -24.56
C ALA A 393 9.10 7.98 -24.82
N TYR A 394 9.28 6.82 -25.49
CA TYR A 394 10.60 6.34 -25.91
C TYR A 394 11.32 7.37 -26.79
N LEU A 395 10.66 7.91 -27.82
CA LEU A 395 11.26 8.91 -28.70
C LEU A 395 11.65 10.17 -27.95
N SER A 396 10.81 10.65 -27.03
CA SER A 396 11.10 11.81 -26.19
C SER A 396 12.33 11.60 -25.31
N ARG A 397 12.46 10.40 -24.72
CA ARG A 397 13.64 10.03 -23.91
C ARG A 397 14.92 10.01 -24.73
N VAL A 398 14.89 9.38 -25.91
CA VAL A 398 16.06 9.31 -26.80
C VAL A 398 16.49 10.70 -27.27
N ALA A 399 15.55 11.54 -27.68
CA ALA A 399 15.83 12.90 -28.07
C ALA A 399 16.42 13.75 -26.92
N GLY A 400 15.90 13.57 -25.69
CA GLY A 400 16.44 14.21 -24.51
C GLY A 400 17.85 13.76 -24.17
N SER A 401 18.17 12.46 -24.33
CA SER A 401 19.53 11.94 -24.13
C SER A 401 20.52 12.48 -25.15
N GLU A 402 20.16 12.50 -26.45
CA GLU A 402 21.01 13.05 -27.50
C GLU A 402 21.24 14.56 -27.34
N ALA A 403 20.23 15.32 -26.89
CA ALA A 403 20.37 16.73 -26.59
C ALA A 403 21.29 16.95 -25.37
N SER A 404 21.22 16.09 -24.36
CA SER A 404 22.09 16.15 -23.18
C SER A 404 23.55 15.82 -23.53
N GLU A 405 23.78 14.78 -24.37
CA GLU A 405 25.13 14.44 -24.84
C GLU A 405 25.74 15.55 -25.72
N ARG A 406 24.95 16.16 -26.60
CA ARG A 406 25.39 17.28 -27.42
C ARG A 406 25.66 18.55 -26.58
N SER A 407 24.85 18.79 -25.56
CA SER A 407 25.05 19.90 -24.62
C SER A 407 26.30 19.70 -23.75
N ALA A 408 26.63 18.46 -23.41
CA ALA A 408 27.89 18.14 -22.71
C ALA A 408 29.13 18.29 -23.60
N LEU A 409 28.97 18.16 -24.93
CA LEU A 409 30.05 18.31 -25.92
C LEU A 409 30.20 19.77 -26.46
N GLN A 410 29.11 20.56 -26.41
CA GLN A 410 29.09 21.97 -26.89
C GLN A 410 28.16 22.77 -26.01
N SER A 411 28.66 23.84 -25.43
CA SER A 411 27.92 24.77 -24.55
C SER A 411 26.81 25.60 -25.23
N THR A 412 26.17 25.06 -26.27
CA THR A 412 25.04 25.70 -26.97
C THR A 412 23.89 24.72 -27.16
N PRO A 413 22.64 25.08 -26.80
CA PRO A 413 21.50 24.18 -26.98
C PRO A 413 21.16 24.04 -28.45
N VAL A 414 21.15 22.78 -28.96
CA VAL A 414 20.69 22.45 -30.31
C VAL A 414 19.27 21.93 -30.25
N ILE A 415 18.33 22.68 -30.83
CA ILE A 415 16.94 22.23 -31.03
C ILE A 415 16.97 21.16 -32.13
N ALA A 416 16.50 19.94 -31.81
CA ALA A 416 16.39 18.86 -32.79
C ALA A 416 15.39 19.24 -33.89
N THR A 417 15.84 19.32 -35.14
CA THR A 417 14.98 19.61 -36.29
C THR A 417 14.31 18.33 -36.82
N PRO A 418 13.16 18.43 -37.51
CA PRO A 418 12.46 17.29 -38.13
C PRO A 418 13.32 16.43 -39.05
N GLU A 419 14.37 16.99 -39.68
CA GLU A 419 15.28 16.28 -40.59
C GLU A 419 16.15 15.24 -39.86
N VAL A 420 16.53 15.45 -38.61
CA VAL A 420 17.31 14.48 -37.82
C VAL A 420 16.48 13.21 -37.57
N TYR A 421 15.19 13.36 -37.43
CA TYR A 421 14.27 12.19 -37.26
C TYR A 421 14.10 11.43 -38.59
N LYS A 422 14.01 12.13 -39.72
CA LYS A 422 13.88 11.48 -41.03
C LYS A 422 15.10 10.62 -41.38
N SER A 423 16.30 11.06 -41.10
CA SER A 423 17.55 10.35 -41.43
C SER A 423 17.72 9.05 -40.62
N GLN A 424 17.20 8.99 -39.38
CA GLN A 424 17.30 7.80 -38.53
C GLN A 424 16.23 6.74 -38.80
N PHE A 425 15.09 7.11 -39.36
CA PHE A 425 13.92 6.27 -39.37
C PHE A 425 13.46 5.76 -40.74
N GLY A 426 14.13 6.18 -41.85
CA GLY A 426 13.91 5.70 -43.21
C GLY A 426 12.50 5.95 -43.80
N GLU A 427 12.34 5.82 -45.13
CA GLU A 427 11.05 5.95 -45.79
C GLU A 427 10.04 4.88 -45.39
N ARG A 428 8.79 5.27 -45.11
CA ARG A 428 7.77 4.40 -44.57
C ARG A 428 6.41 4.55 -45.19
N SER A 429 5.54 3.55 -44.92
CA SER A 429 4.20 3.46 -45.43
C SER A 429 3.43 4.80 -45.31
N LYS A 430 2.60 5.12 -46.31
CA LYS A 430 1.87 6.38 -46.47
C LYS A 430 1.16 6.83 -45.16
N ASN A 431 0.60 5.90 -44.42
CA ASN A 431 -0.14 6.22 -43.15
C ASN A 431 0.74 6.81 -42.03
N TRP A 432 2.01 6.43 -41.96
CA TRP A 432 2.95 6.96 -40.97
C TRP A 432 3.49 8.35 -41.35
N HIS A 433 3.63 8.60 -42.66
CA HIS A 433 4.11 9.89 -43.11
C HIS A 433 3.10 11.00 -42.88
N ASP A 434 1.81 10.73 -43.13
CA ASP A 434 0.71 11.67 -42.92
C ASP A 434 0.52 11.95 -41.42
N PHE A 435 0.67 10.93 -40.56
CA PHE A 435 0.60 11.09 -39.10
C PHE A 435 1.75 11.95 -38.56
N LEU A 436 2.98 11.71 -38.98
CA LEU A 436 4.13 12.52 -38.56
C LEU A 436 3.99 13.98 -39.03
N GLN A 437 3.49 14.23 -40.21
CA GLN A 437 3.21 15.58 -40.68
C GLN A 437 2.12 16.28 -39.87
N LEU A 438 1.06 15.58 -39.51
CA LEU A 438 -0.01 16.14 -38.65
C LEU A 438 0.52 16.47 -37.25
N PHE A 439 1.30 15.59 -36.66
CA PHE A 439 1.89 15.75 -35.34
C PHE A 439 2.86 16.94 -35.28
N PHE A 440 3.78 17.05 -36.23
CA PHE A 440 4.72 18.17 -36.30
C PHE A 440 4.01 19.50 -36.63
N SER A 441 2.95 19.48 -37.43
CA SER A 441 2.17 20.70 -37.67
C SER A 441 1.39 21.19 -36.45
N GLN A 442 0.92 20.30 -35.60
CA GLN A 442 0.29 20.65 -34.31
C GLN A 442 1.30 21.17 -33.29
N GLN A 443 2.47 20.54 -33.18
CA GLN A 443 3.56 21.00 -32.29
C GLN A 443 4.07 22.40 -32.70
N GLN A 444 4.26 22.67 -33.99
CA GLN A 444 4.65 24.01 -34.45
C GLN A 444 3.58 25.08 -34.13
N ARG A 445 2.29 24.73 -34.23
CA ARG A 445 1.20 25.65 -33.85
C ARG A 445 1.13 25.94 -32.37
N THR A 446 1.54 25.00 -31.52
CA THR A 446 1.61 25.19 -30.06
C THR A 446 2.82 26.05 -29.68
N TYR A 447 3.95 25.86 -30.36
CA TYR A 447 5.20 26.60 -30.10
C TYR A 447 5.11 28.06 -30.56
N THR A 448 4.54 28.33 -31.72
CA THR A 448 4.29 29.70 -32.23
C THR A 448 3.30 30.47 -31.37
N LYS A 449 2.32 29.79 -30.74
CA LYS A 449 1.42 30.45 -29.78
C LYS A 449 2.04 30.77 -28.43
N SER A 450 3.11 30.06 -28.00
CA SER A 450 3.81 30.36 -26.76
C SER A 450 4.84 31.48 -26.92
N VAL A 451 5.45 31.62 -28.10
CA VAL A 451 6.45 32.67 -28.40
C VAL A 451 5.80 33.99 -28.74
N SER A 452 4.51 34.04 -29.14
CA SER A 452 3.79 35.28 -29.41
C SER A 452 3.09 35.87 -28.17
N LYS A 453 3.33 35.32 -26.98
CA LYS A 453 2.80 35.81 -25.69
C LYS A 453 3.89 36.27 -24.71
N THR A 454 5.15 36.31 -25.11
CA THR A 454 6.24 37.07 -24.51
C THR A 454 6.63 38.19 -25.43
#